data_3cd657c3702ceaaf746afc6cf2d76d3f
#
_entry.id   3cd657c3702ceaaf746afc6cf2d76d3f
#
_cell.length_a   1.000
_cell.length_b   1.000
_cell.length_c   1.000
_cell.angle_alpha   90.00
_cell.angle_beta   90.00
_cell.angle_gamma   90.00
#
_symmetry.space_group_name_H-M   'P 1'
#
loop_
_entity.id
_entity.type
_entity.pdbx_description
1 polymer ?
#
loop_
_entity_poly.entity_id
_entity_poly.type
_entity_poly.pdbx_seq_one_letter_code
_entity_poly.pdbx_strand_id
1 'polypeptide(L)'
;MARLIEFRNRAHEVSRLEAFSDVVFGFAMSLLVVSLEAPKSYHELLETLRGVLPFAFCFFIFIIIWFEHHALFKRYALHDTPMIALNTVLLFVILVYVYPLKYMAQVAMHRARADLPRDGAVVLFTIYGIGFALVFWLLAAMYAHAYRRRERLALNEVERIETRERIYDNLFVGLFGVLSLLLVRSPWPQFAGFVYFLIAVPKTIIPTVFGRKRTAAERRMLAASAPELPGPSAPEESPAHG
;
A
#
# COMPACT_ATOMS: atom_id res chain seq x y z
N MET A 1 3.38 -15.44 13.73
CA MET A 1 4.23 -16.49 13.14
C MET A 1 5.52 -15.84 12.64
N ALA A 2 6.69 -16.31 13.09
CA ALA A 2 7.98 -15.81 12.60
C ALA A 2 8.14 -16.19 11.11
N ARG A 3 8.74 -15.31 10.31
CA ARG A 3 9.08 -15.59 8.90
C ARG A 3 10.33 -16.46 8.90
N LEU A 4 10.27 -17.60 8.24
CA LEU A 4 11.40 -18.51 8.08
C LEU A 4 12.29 -18.12 6.87
N ILE A 5 11.67 -17.50 5.85
CA ILE A 5 12.36 -17.00 4.66
C ILE A 5 11.91 -15.55 4.46
N GLU A 6 12.86 -14.61 4.41
CA GLU A 6 12.59 -13.22 4.11
C GLU A 6 12.52 -12.96 2.61
N PHE A 7 11.72 -11.97 2.21
CA PHE A 7 11.67 -11.50 0.83
C PHE A 7 13.02 -10.85 0.46
N ARG A 8 13.64 -11.33 -0.60
CA ARG A 8 14.92 -10.80 -1.06
C ARG A 8 14.75 -9.41 -1.65
N ASN A 9 15.34 -8.40 -1.02
CA ASN A 9 15.42 -7.07 -1.59
C ASN A 9 16.43 -7.06 -2.75
N ARG A 10 16.00 -6.54 -3.90
CA ARG A 10 16.81 -6.48 -5.12
C ARG A 10 17.43 -5.11 -5.36
N ALA A 11 16.85 -4.07 -4.75
CA ALA A 11 17.45 -2.75 -4.74
C ALA A 11 18.55 -2.70 -3.67
N HIS A 12 19.79 -2.49 -4.09
CA HIS A 12 20.93 -2.25 -3.19
C HIS A 12 21.18 -0.76 -3.00
N GLU A 13 20.81 0.06 -3.98
CA GLU A 13 20.92 1.51 -3.96
C GLU A 13 19.59 2.14 -4.38
N VAL A 14 19.34 3.37 -3.91
CA VAL A 14 18.17 4.15 -4.30
C VAL A 14 18.30 4.58 -5.74
N SER A 15 17.37 4.19 -6.58
CA SER A 15 17.36 4.57 -7.98
C SER A 15 16.94 6.04 -8.17
N ARG A 16 17.32 6.65 -9.31
CA ARG A 16 16.86 8.00 -9.64
C ARG A 16 15.34 8.10 -9.70
N LEU A 17 14.66 7.05 -10.16
CA LEU A 17 13.19 7.00 -10.22
C LEU A 17 12.57 6.99 -8.82
N GLU A 18 13.14 6.23 -7.91
CA GLU A 18 12.71 6.16 -6.50
C GLU A 18 12.97 7.51 -5.81
N ALA A 19 14.18 8.07 -5.94
CA ALA A 19 14.52 9.37 -5.38
C ALA A 19 13.59 10.49 -5.91
N PHE A 20 13.29 10.51 -7.20
CA PHE A 20 12.33 11.46 -7.78
C PHE A 20 10.93 11.26 -7.19
N SER A 21 10.48 10.02 -7.03
CA SER A 21 9.19 9.71 -6.43
C SER A 21 9.11 10.19 -4.98
N ASP A 22 10.18 9.98 -4.18
CA ASP A 22 10.26 10.43 -2.79
C ASP A 22 10.16 11.96 -2.68
N VAL A 23 10.79 12.70 -3.60
CA VAL A 23 10.66 14.17 -3.67
C VAL A 23 9.22 14.57 -3.97
N VAL A 24 8.54 13.90 -4.91
CA VAL A 24 7.13 14.18 -5.23
C VAL A 24 6.20 13.88 -4.05
N PHE A 25 6.41 12.77 -3.34
CA PHE A 25 5.66 12.45 -2.12
C PHE A 25 5.91 13.49 -1.03
N GLY A 26 7.17 13.89 -0.80
CA GLY A 26 7.52 14.94 0.16
C GLY A 26 6.86 16.28 -0.19
N PHE A 27 6.84 16.63 -1.47
CA PHE A 27 6.17 17.84 -1.96
C PHE A 27 4.64 17.76 -1.74
N ALA A 28 4.00 16.63 -2.07
CA ALA A 28 2.58 16.41 -1.84
C ALA A 28 2.21 16.56 -0.35
N MET A 29 3.01 15.97 0.55
CA MET A 29 2.84 16.12 2.00
C MET A 29 3.04 17.58 2.46
N SER A 30 4.00 18.29 1.89
CA SER A 30 4.23 19.72 2.18
C SER A 30 3.05 20.57 1.74
N LEU A 31 2.48 20.31 0.56
CA LEU A 31 1.26 21.00 0.09
C LEU A 31 0.07 20.78 1.02
N LEU A 32 -0.04 19.59 1.61
CA LEU A 32 -1.07 19.30 2.59
C LEU A 32 -0.88 20.14 3.87
N VAL A 33 0.36 20.29 4.36
CA VAL A 33 0.73 21.09 5.54
C VAL A 33 0.49 22.58 5.32
N VAL A 34 0.93 23.13 4.19
CA VAL A 34 0.78 24.57 3.84
C VAL A 34 -0.68 25.01 3.81
N SER A 35 -1.62 24.08 3.82
CA SER A 35 -3.04 24.40 3.93
C SER A 35 -3.50 24.86 5.31
N LEU A 36 -2.69 24.62 6.34
CA LEU A 36 -2.94 25.16 7.66
C LEU A 36 -2.44 26.61 7.66
N GLU A 37 -3.36 27.58 7.54
CA GLU A 37 -3.02 28.98 7.65
C GLU A 37 -2.40 29.26 9.01
N ALA A 38 -1.36 30.11 9.03
CA ALA A 38 -0.75 30.53 10.29
C ALA A 38 -1.79 31.31 11.12
N PRO A 39 -2.10 30.89 12.35
CA PRO A 39 -3.09 31.55 13.19
C PRO A 39 -2.63 32.97 13.55
N LYS A 40 -3.51 33.97 13.42
CA LYS A 40 -3.26 35.37 13.74
C LYS A 40 -3.73 35.71 15.16
N SER A 41 -4.47 34.86 15.82
CA SER A 41 -4.99 35.05 17.17
C SER A 41 -4.95 33.73 17.98
N TYR A 42 -5.02 33.89 19.31
CA TYR A 42 -5.10 32.72 20.22
C TYR A 42 -6.32 31.83 19.92
N HIS A 43 -7.45 32.45 19.59
CA HIS A 43 -8.67 31.70 19.25
C HIS A 43 -8.48 30.89 17.96
N GLU A 44 -7.90 31.50 16.92
CA GLU A 44 -7.56 30.81 15.67
C GLU A 44 -6.53 29.69 15.88
N LEU A 45 -5.56 29.85 16.79
CA LEU A 45 -4.64 28.80 17.17
C LEU A 45 -5.36 27.59 17.74
N LEU A 46 -6.31 27.78 18.65
CA LEU A 46 -7.09 26.68 19.23
C LEU A 46 -7.94 25.95 18.17
N GLU A 47 -8.54 26.70 17.24
CA GLU A 47 -9.29 26.12 16.13
C GLU A 47 -8.37 25.34 15.17
N THR A 48 -7.20 25.86 14.86
CA THR A 48 -6.18 25.17 14.04
C THR A 48 -5.73 23.88 14.72
N LEU A 49 -5.49 23.89 16.04
CA LEU A 49 -5.13 22.69 16.80
C LEU A 49 -6.24 21.63 16.79
N ARG A 50 -7.50 22.01 16.82
CA ARG A 50 -8.63 21.05 16.64
C ARG A 50 -8.61 20.40 15.26
N GLY A 51 -8.10 21.09 14.26
CA GLY A 51 -7.95 20.59 12.90
C GLY A 51 -6.74 19.68 12.67
N VAL A 52 -5.84 19.55 13.64
CA VAL A 52 -4.66 18.69 13.51
C VAL A 52 -5.04 17.22 13.35
N LEU A 53 -6.12 16.76 14.00
CA LEU A 53 -6.52 15.35 13.94
C LEU A 53 -6.99 14.90 12.54
N PRO A 54 -7.94 15.59 11.87
CA PRO A 54 -8.27 15.28 10.47
C PRO A 54 -7.08 15.42 9.52
N PHE A 55 -6.24 16.43 9.75
CA PHE A 55 -5.01 16.61 8.98
C PHE A 55 -4.06 15.41 9.17
N ALA A 56 -3.82 14.98 10.41
CA ALA A 56 -2.98 13.82 10.72
C ALA A 56 -3.50 12.56 10.02
N PHE A 57 -4.82 12.35 9.97
CA PHE A 57 -5.42 11.22 9.25
C PHE A 57 -5.05 11.26 7.74
N CYS A 58 -5.20 12.40 7.08
CA CYS A 58 -4.81 12.55 5.68
C CYS A 58 -3.30 12.33 5.48
N PHE A 59 -2.48 12.88 6.36
CA PHE A 59 -1.03 12.72 6.35
C PHE A 59 -0.63 11.23 6.46
N PHE A 60 -1.22 10.49 7.40
CA PHE A 60 -0.94 9.06 7.55
C PHE A 60 -1.38 8.22 6.34
N ILE A 61 -2.46 8.59 5.65
CA ILE A 61 -2.83 7.94 4.39
C ILE A 61 -1.70 8.08 3.37
N PHE A 62 -1.12 9.29 3.21
CA PHE A 62 0.02 9.50 2.31
C PHE A 62 1.24 8.68 2.70
N ILE A 63 1.55 8.60 4.01
CA ILE A 63 2.65 7.78 4.51
C ILE A 63 2.44 6.29 4.19
N ILE A 64 1.20 5.78 4.32
CA ILE A 64 0.88 4.39 3.96
C ILE A 64 1.09 4.15 2.47
N ILE A 65 0.63 5.07 1.61
CA ILE A 65 0.81 4.97 0.16
C ILE A 65 2.31 5.01 -0.20
N TRP A 66 3.04 5.95 0.38
CA TRP A 66 4.49 6.06 0.19
C TRP A 66 5.22 4.79 0.64
N PHE A 67 4.85 4.23 1.77
CA PHE A 67 5.46 3.00 2.29
C PHE A 67 5.22 1.80 1.37
N GLU A 68 4.01 1.64 0.81
CA GLU A 68 3.71 0.61 -0.19
C GLU A 68 4.51 0.81 -1.48
N HIS A 69 4.64 2.06 -1.93
CA HIS A 69 5.45 2.43 -3.09
C HIS A 69 6.95 2.11 -2.85
N HIS A 70 7.51 2.57 -1.73
CA HIS A 70 8.89 2.29 -1.34
C HIS A 70 9.17 0.77 -1.26
N ALA A 71 8.27 0.01 -0.61
CA ALA A 71 8.39 -1.44 -0.50
C ALA A 71 8.40 -2.13 -1.87
N LEU A 72 7.65 -1.62 -2.85
CA LEU A 72 7.63 -2.14 -4.22
C LEU A 72 8.99 -1.97 -4.89
N PHE A 73 9.55 -0.75 -4.90
CA PHE A 73 10.84 -0.49 -5.54
C PHE A 73 11.99 -1.23 -4.85
N LYS A 74 12.03 -1.24 -3.53
CA LYS A 74 13.00 -1.97 -2.73
C LYS A 74 13.01 -3.47 -3.04
N ARG A 75 11.84 -4.07 -3.25
CA ARG A 75 11.69 -5.51 -3.51
C ARG A 75 12.07 -5.92 -4.93
N TYR A 76 11.67 -5.14 -5.92
CA TYR A 76 11.74 -5.58 -7.32
C TYR A 76 12.79 -4.85 -8.15
N ALA A 77 13.22 -3.65 -7.77
CA ALA A 77 14.19 -2.83 -8.49
C ALA A 77 13.90 -2.72 -9.99
N LEU A 78 12.60 -2.60 -10.37
CA LEU A 78 12.18 -2.52 -11.76
C LEU A 78 12.17 -1.08 -12.26
N HIS A 79 12.87 -0.85 -13.38
CA HIS A 79 13.02 0.47 -14.01
C HIS A 79 12.71 0.41 -15.51
N ASP A 80 11.89 -0.56 -15.95
CA ASP A 80 11.49 -0.67 -17.35
C ASP A 80 10.38 0.37 -17.68
N THR A 81 10.22 0.65 -18.98
CA THR A 81 9.29 1.67 -19.47
C THR A 81 7.87 1.55 -18.91
N PRO A 82 7.25 0.34 -18.81
CA PRO A 82 5.93 0.22 -18.21
C PRO A 82 5.89 0.59 -16.73
N MET A 83 6.95 0.26 -15.96
CA MET A 83 7.05 0.63 -14.56
C MET A 83 7.17 2.15 -14.40
N ILE A 84 8.02 2.79 -15.23
CA ILE A 84 8.17 4.25 -15.24
C ILE A 84 6.83 4.92 -15.58
N ALA A 85 6.11 4.43 -16.59
CA ALA A 85 4.82 4.99 -16.99
C ALA A 85 3.78 4.88 -15.86
N LEU A 86 3.64 3.69 -15.25
CA LEU A 86 2.71 3.48 -14.13
C LEU A 86 3.07 4.37 -12.93
N ASN A 87 4.37 4.49 -12.62
CA ASN A 87 4.85 5.36 -11.55
C ASN A 87 4.53 6.84 -11.84
N THR A 88 4.77 7.30 -13.07
CA THR A 88 4.47 8.69 -13.46
C THR A 88 2.98 9.01 -13.31
N VAL A 89 2.10 8.09 -13.74
CA VAL A 89 0.65 8.25 -13.56
C VAL A 89 0.28 8.24 -12.08
N LEU A 90 0.87 7.36 -11.27
CA LEU A 90 0.66 7.32 -9.83
C LEU A 90 1.02 8.65 -9.17
N LEU A 91 2.21 9.17 -9.45
CA LEU A 91 2.68 10.44 -8.90
C LEU A 91 1.80 11.62 -9.31
N PHE A 92 1.34 11.64 -10.57
CA PHE A 92 0.39 12.65 -11.04
C PHE A 92 -0.94 12.57 -10.27
N VAL A 93 -1.50 11.37 -10.11
CA VAL A 93 -2.75 11.17 -9.35
C VAL A 93 -2.55 11.60 -7.90
N ILE A 94 -1.42 11.30 -7.26
CA ILE A 94 -1.10 11.70 -5.90
C ILE A 94 -1.09 13.24 -5.76
N LEU A 95 -0.42 13.95 -6.67
CA LEU A 95 -0.36 15.42 -6.64
C LEU A 95 -1.75 16.05 -6.78
N VAL A 96 -2.58 15.53 -7.69
CA VAL A 96 -3.97 15.99 -7.86
C VAL A 96 -4.81 15.65 -6.63
N TYR A 97 -4.56 14.48 -6.02
CA TYR A 97 -5.35 13.97 -4.89
C TYR A 97 -5.13 14.75 -3.58
N VAL A 98 -4.04 15.52 -3.46
CA VAL A 98 -3.80 16.44 -2.33
C VAL A 98 -4.97 17.41 -2.14
N TYR A 99 -5.53 17.95 -3.24
CA TYR A 99 -6.59 18.97 -3.17
C TYR A 99 -7.90 18.44 -2.55
N PRO A 100 -8.48 17.31 -3.01
CA PRO A 100 -9.67 16.76 -2.36
C PRO A 100 -9.40 16.33 -0.91
N LEU A 101 -8.23 15.79 -0.59
CA LEU A 101 -7.86 15.45 0.79
C LEU A 101 -7.81 16.68 1.69
N LYS A 102 -7.19 17.75 1.21
CA LYS A 102 -7.15 19.06 1.89
C LYS A 102 -8.55 19.57 2.18
N TYR A 103 -9.44 19.56 1.18
CA TYR A 103 -10.81 20.01 1.34
C TYR A 103 -11.61 19.13 2.32
N MET A 104 -11.43 17.81 2.27
CA MET A 104 -12.02 16.89 3.25
C MET A 104 -11.58 17.19 4.68
N ALA A 105 -10.29 17.49 4.90
CA ALA A 105 -9.80 17.91 6.21
C ALA A 105 -10.47 19.21 6.68
N GLN A 106 -10.67 20.20 5.80
CA GLN A 106 -11.35 21.45 6.12
C GLN A 106 -12.83 21.23 6.47
N VAL A 107 -13.54 20.37 5.72
CA VAL A 107 -14.93 20.00 6.02
C VAL A 107 -15.04 19.28 7.36
N ALA A 108 -14.11 18.38 7.66
CA ALA A 108 -14.07 17.69 8.95
C ALA A 108 -13.81 18.63 10.14
N MET A 109 -13.08 19.75 9.89
CA MET A 109 -12.83 20.80 10.88
C MET A 109 -14.00 21.78 11.07
N HIS A 110 -15.15 21.55 10.45
CA HIS A 110 -16.32 22.44 10.46
C HIS A 110 -16.12 23.80 9.76
N ARG A 111 -14.94 24.09 9.18
CA ARG A 111 -14.66 25.36 8.53
C ARG A 111 -15.39 25.55 7.19
N ALA A 112 -15.69 24.47 6.48
CA ALA A 112 -16.34 24.48 5.17
C ALA A 112 -17.76 23.90 5.15
N ARG A 113 -18.33 23.47 6.30
CA ARG A 113 -19.67 22.87 6.34
C ARG A 113 -20.79 23.81 5.95
N ALA A 114 -20.64 25.11 6.25
CA ALA A 114 -21.63 26.12 5.94
C ALA A 114 -21.79 26.38 4.43
N ASP A 115 -20.74 26.13 3.65
CA ASP A 115 -20.67 26.40 2.22
C ASP A 115 -20.90 25.16 1.35
N LEU A 116 -21.16 23.99 1.95
CA LEU A 116 -21.37 22.76 1.19
C LEU A 116 -22.80 22.74 0.63
N PRO A 117 -22.99 22.83 -0.70
CA PRO A 117 -24.32 22.67 -1.29
C PRO A 117 -24.85 21.25 -1.01
N ARG A 118 -26.17 21.06 -1.06
CA ARG A 118 -26.79 19.75 -0.77
C ARG A 118 -26.16 18.58 -1.54
N ASP A 119 -25.74 18.83 -2.78
CA ASP A 119 -25.09 17.83 -3.63
C ASP A 119 -23.55 17.85 -3.48
N GLY A 120 -23.00 18.80 -2.74
CA GLY A 120 -21.55 18.96 -2.58
C GLY A 120 -20.88 17.77 -1.91
N ALA A 121 -21.56 17.13 -0.94
CA ALA A 121 -21.08 15.91 -0.33
C ALA A 121 -20.96 14.76 -1.35
N VAL A 122 -21.94 14.62 -2.25
CA VAL A 122 -21.93 13.58 -3.29
C VAL A 122 -20.75 13.80 -4.23
N VAL A 123 -20.52 15.03 -4.68
CA VAL A 123 -19.40 15.37 -5.55
C VAL A 123 -18.06 15.11 -4.84
N LEU A 124 -17.94 15.57 -3.60
CA LEU A 124 -16.73 15.41 -2.79
C LEU A 124 -16.35 13.94 -2.59
N PHE A 125 -17.29 13.11 -2.09
CA PHE A 125 -17.03 11.68 -1.91
C PHE A 125 -16.83 10.94 -3.23
N THR A 126 -17.40 11.45 -4.33
CA THR A 126 -17.14 10.90 -5.67
C THR A 126 -15.68 11.13 -6.08
N ILE A 127 -15.20 12.37 -5.98
CA ILE A 127 -13.81 12.72 -6.32
C ILE A 127 -12.84 11.96 -5.42
N TYR A 128 -13.14 11.93 -4.11
CA TYR A 128 -12.34 11.23 -3.12
C TYR A 128 -12.28 9.73 -3.40
N GLY A 129 -13.41 9.08 -3.63
CA GLY A 129 -13.50 7.64 -3.90
C GLY A 129 -12.80 7.22 -5.19
N ILE A 130 -12.92 8.03 -6.26
CA ILE A 130 -12.22 7.78 -7.54
C ILE A 130 -10.71 7.91 -7.33
N GLY A 131 -10.24 9.00 -6.71
CA GLY A 131 -8.80 9.21 -6.45
C GLY A 131 -8.21 8.10 -5.60
N PHE A 132 -8.92 7.70 -4.54
CA PHE A 132 -8.52 6.60 -3.67
C PHE A 132 -8.41 5.27 -4.44
N ALA A 133 -9.43 4.91 -5.22
CA ALA A 133 -9.43 3.70 -6.03
C ALA A 133 -8.28 3.70 -7.04
N LEU A 134 -8.06 4.82 -7.74
CA LEU A 134 -6.99 4.96 -8.73
C LEU A 134 -5.59 4.75 -8.12
N VAL A 135 -5.30 5.34 -6.96
CA VAL A 135 -4.00 5.19 -6.29
C VAL A 135 -3.73 3.71 -5.99
N PHE A 136 -4.65 3.02 -5.33
CA PHE A 136 -4.45 1.62 -4.96
C PHE A 136 -4.48 0.67 -6.16
N TRP A 137 -5.27 0.95 -7.19
CA TRP A 137 -5.28 0.13 -8.41
C TRP A 137 -4.02 0.35 -9.26
N LEU A 138 -3.42 1.54 -9.26
CA LEU A 138 -2.13 1.78 -9.88
C LEU A 138 -1.01 1.02 -9.14
N LEU A 139 -1.01 1.02 -7.80
CA LEU A 139 -0.12 0.18 -7.01
C LEU A 139 -0.32 -1.31 -7.32
N ALA A 140 -1.57 -1.78 -7.39
CA ALA A 140 -1.88 -3.15 -7.79
C ALA A 140 -1.35 -3.47 -9.20
N ALA A 141 -1.48 -2.54 -10.16
CA ALA A 141 -0.95 -2.70 -11.51
C ALA A 141 0.58 -2.77 -11.53
N MET A 142 1.27 -1.97 -10.71
CA MET A 142 2.73 -2.03 -10.56
C MET A 142 3.18 -3.38 -9.98
N TYR A 143 2.51 -3.89 -8.93
CA TYR A 143 2.76 -5.23 -8.40
C TYR A 143 2.43 -6.33 -9.41
N ALA A 144 1.35 -6.19 -10.20
CA ALA A 144 0.99 -7.13 -11.26
C ALA A 144 2.04 -7.12 -12.39
N HIS A 145 2.60 -5.96 -12.73
CA HIS A 145 3.71 -5.86 -13.68
C HIS A 145 4.95 -6.58 -13.14
N ALA A 146 5.31 -6.38 -11.87
CA ALA A 146 6.41 -7.12 -11.23
C ALA A 146 6.15 -8.64 -11.24
N TYR A 147 4.92 -9.08 -10.99
CA TYR A 147 4.55 -10.49 -11.08
C TYR A 147 4.67 -11.07 -12.51
N ARG A 148 4.33 -10.30 -13.53
CA ARG A 148 4.55 -10.70 -14.93
C ARG A 148 6.03 -10.91 -15.26
N ARG A 149 6.91 -10.16 -14.59
CA ARG A 149 8.38 -10.27 -14.73
C ARG A 149 9.01 -11.26 -13.75
N ARG A 150 8.21 -12.12 -13.07
CA ARG A 150 8.64 -13.05 -12.02
C ARG A 150 9.81 -13.94 -12.39
N GLU A 151 9.89 -14.38 -13.66
CA GLU A 151 10.98 -15.22 -14.15
C GLU A 151 12.29 -14.42 -14.30
N ARG A 152 12.20 -13.24 -14.91
CA ARG A 152 13.35 -12.30 -15.01
C ARG A 152 13.87 -11.87 -13.63
N LEU A 153 12.96 -11.69 -12.66
CA LEU A 153 13.29 -11.36 -11.28
C LEU A 153 13.73 -12.59 -10.47
N ALA A 154 13.69 -13.80 -11.03
CA ALA A 154 13.95 -15.05 -10.35
C ALA A 154 13.20 -15.14 -9.00
N LEU A 155 11.88 -14.82 -9.01
CA LEU A 155 11.06 -14.90 -7.82
C LEU A 155 10.88 -16.34 -7.38
N ASN A 156 11.25 -16.65 -6.14
CA ASN A 156 10.99 -17.96 -5.54
C ASN A 156 9.49 -18.15 -5.23
N GLU A 157 9.10 -19.35 -4.79
CA GLU A 157 7.69 -19.68 -4.53
C GLU A 157 7.07 -18.76 -3.48
N VAL A 158 7.78 -18.45 -2.41
CA VAL A 158 7.35 -17.55 -1.32
C VAL A 158 7.16 -16.13 -1.84
N GLU A 159 8.13 -15.60 -2.59
CA GLU A 159 8.06 -14.26 -3.18
C GLU A 159 6.89 -14.10 -4.17
N ARG A 160 6.57 -15.17 -4.94
CA ARG A 160 5.40 -15.18 -5.84
C ARG A 160 4.09 -15.11 -5.06
N ILE A 161 3.99 -15.83 -3.93
CA ILE A 161 2.81 -15.80 -3.06
C ILE A 161 2.65 -14.42 -2.45
N GLU A 162 3.71 -13.82 -1.89
CA GLU A 162 3.68 -12.48 -1.31
C GLU A 162 3.34 -11.39 -2.35
N THR A 163 3.86 -11.51 -3.58
CA THR A 163 3.53 -10.57 -4.65
C THR A 163 2.04 -10.62 -5.00
N ARG A 164 1.45 -11.83 -5.08
CA ARG A 164 0.02 -12.00 -5.30
C ARG A 164 -0.80 -11.42 -4.13
N GLU A 165 -0.38 -11.66 -2.91
CA GLU A 165 -0.99 -11.07 -1.71
C GLU A 165 -1.09 -9.54 -1.85
N ARG A 166 0.01 -8.86 -2.23
CA ARG A 166 0.03 -7.41 -2.44
C ARG A 166 -0.89 -6.94 -3.56
N ILE A 167 -0.98 -7.70 -4.66
CA ILE A 167 -1.93 -7.37 -5.74
C ILE A 167 -3.36 -7.39 -5.22
N TYR A 168 -3.77 -8.49 -4.55
CA TYR A 168 -5.13 -8.60 -4.03
C TYR A 168 -5.42 -7.58 -2.95
N ASP A 169 -4.47 -7.33 -2.03
CA ASP A 169 -4.60 -6.34 -0.98
C ASP A 169 -4.91 -4.94 -1.57
N ASN A 170 -4.10 -4.48 -2.52
CA ASN A 170 -4.30 -3.19 -3.16
C ASN A 170 -5.60 -3.14 -4.01
N LEU A 171 -5.97 -4.23 -4.69
CA LEU A 171 -7.24 -4.30 -5.43
C LEU A 171 -8.44 -4.17 -4.48
N PHE A 172 -8.45 -4.91 -3.38
CA PHE A 172 -9.54 -4.85 -2.39
C PHE A 172 -9.59 -3.50 -1.69
N VAL A 173 -8.45 -2.91 -1.33
CA VAL A 173 -8.41 -1.57 -0.74
C VAL A 173 -9.00 -0.53 -1.71
N GLY A 174 -8.67 -0.60 -3.00
CA GLY A 174 -9.24 0.29 -4.02
C GLY A 174 -10.76 0.15 -4.18
N LEU A 175 -11.32 -1.07 -3.98
CA LEU A 175 -12.78 -1.29 -4.03
C LEU A 175 -13.54 -0.50 -2.96
N PHE A 176 -12.94 -0.18 -1.82
CA PHE A 176 -13.60 0.66 -0.82
C PHE A 176 -13.82 2.10 -1.31
N GLY A 177 -12.95 2.61 -2.18
CA GLY A 177 -13.20 3.88 -2.88
C GLY A 177 -14.46 3.83 -3.75
N VAL A 178 -14.63 2.75 -4.50
CA VAL A 178 -15.83 2.53 -5.33
C VAL A 178 -17.06 2.30 -4.46
N LEU A 179 -16.94 1.54 -3.38
CA LEU A 179 -18.05 1.31 -2.44
C LEU A 179 -18.50 2.62 -1.77
N SER A 180 -17.57 3.49 -1.37
CA SER A 180 -17.89 4.83 -0.86
C SER A 180 -18.66 5.66 -1.88
N LEU A 181 -18.26 5.63 -3.16
CA LEU A 181 -18.94 6.28 -4.28
C LEU A 181 -20.37 5.78 -4.49
N LEU A 182 -20.61 4.48 -4.33
CA LEU A 182 -21.93 3.89 -4.46
C LEU A 182 -22.82 4.24 -3.26
N LEU A 183 -22.25 4.21 -2.06
CA LEU A 183 -22.97 4.51 -0.81
C LEU A 183 -23.40 5.97 -0.73
N VAL A 184 -22.59 6.92 -1.19
CA VAL A 184 -22.98 8.34 -1.14
C VAL A 184 -24.18 8.64 -2.05
N ARG A 185 -24.43 7.80 -3.06
CA ARG A 185 -25.60 7.89 -3.95
C ARG A 185 -26.80 7.04 -3.51
N SER A 186 -26.60 6.24 -2.45
CA SER A 186 -27.65 5.38 -1.90
C SER A 186 -28.52 6.14 -0.88
N PRO A 187 -29.62 5.55 -0.36
CA PRO A 187 -30.38 6.11 0.75
C PRO A 187 -29.60 6.29 2.06
N TRP A 188 -28.35 5.81 2.12
CA TRP A 188 -27.51 5.76 3.33
C TRP A 188 -26.18 6.53 3.15
N PRO A 189 -26.17 7.80 2.67
CA PRO A 189 -24.96 8.55 2.37
C PRO A 189 -24.05 8.77 3.59
N GLN A 190 -24.59 8.78 4.81
CA GLN A 190 -23.84 8.94 6.05
C GLN A 190 -22.81 7.83 6.28
N PHE A 191 -22.98 6.65 5.67
CA PHE A 191 -22.04 5.54 5.80
C PHE A 191 -20.89 5.58 4.81
N ALA A 192 -20.91 6.46 3.81
CA ALA A 192 -19.85 6.54 2.78
C ALA A 192 -18.46 6.78 3.36
N GLY A 193 -18.33 7.56 4.43
CA GLY A 193 -17.05 7.77 5.13
C GLY A 193 -16.64 6.59 6.01
N PHE A 194 -17.62 5.89 6.61
CA PHE A 194 -17.34 4.75 7.50
C PHE A 194 -16.80 3.52 6.76
N VAL A 195 -17.04 3.40 5.46
CA VAL A 195 -16.55 2.31 4.62
C VAL A 195 -15.02 2.16 4.70
N TYR A 196 -14.30 3.26 4.85
CA TYR A 196 -12.83 3.22 4.96
C TYR A 196 -12.32 2.54 6.23
N PHE A 197 -13.09 2.49 7.30
CA PHE A 197 -12.75 1.70 8.49
C PHE A 197 -12.82 0.19 8.24
N LEU A 198 -13.63 -0.25 7.26
CA LEU A 198 -13.72 -1.66 6.87
C LEU A 198 -12.47 -2.15 6.13
N ILE A 199 -11.55 -1.26 5.74
CA ILE A 199 -10.23 -1.63 5.16
C ILE A 199 -9.44 -2.54 6.12
N ALA A 200 -9.65 -2.44 7.42
CA ALA A 200 -9.05 -3.33 8.40
C ALA A 200 -9.41 -4.81 8.16
N VAL A 201 -10.58 -5.09 7.59
CA VAL A 201 -11.06 -6.46 7.34
C VAL A 201 -10.20 -7.19 6.30
N PRO A 202 -10.03 -6.71 5.05
CA PRO A 202 -9.12 -7.36 4.11
C PRO A 202 -7.67 -7.33 4.59
N LYS A 203 -7.22 -6.29 5.27
CA LYS A 203 -5.86 -6.19 5.85
C LYS A 203 -5.57 -7.27 6.90
N THR A 204 -6.59 -7.88 7.51
CA THR A 204 -6.44 -9.02 8.43
C THR A 204 -6.69 -10.37 7.74
N ILE A 205 -7.67 -10.46 6.85
CA ILE A 205 -8.06 -11.71 6.19
C ILE A 205 -7.04 -12.12 5.12
N ILE A 206 -6.63 -11.20 4.24
CA ILE A 206 -5.72 -11.51 3.13
C ILE A 206 -4.39 -12.08 3.64
N PRO A 207 -3.67 -11.44 4.58
CA PRO A 207 -2.45 -12.01 5.15
C PRO A 207 -2.64 -13.36 5.83
N THR A 208 -3.81 -13.61 6.42
CA THR A 208 -4.12 -14.89 7.08
C THR A 208 -4.26 -16.03 6.06
N VAL A 209 -4.99 -15.77 4.96
CA VAL A 209 -5.19 -16.73 3.87
C VAL A 209 -3.88 -17.03 3.14
N PHE A 210 -3.17 -15.97 2.76
CA PHE A 210 -1.88 -16.13 2.06
C PHE A 210 -0.77 -16.64 2.98
N GLY A 211 -0.81 -16.30 4.28
CA GLY A 211 0.14 -16.76 5.28
C GLY A 211 0.18 -18.27 5.41
N ARG A 212 -0.97 -18.96 5.35
CA ARG A 212 -1.02 -20.44 5.33
C ARG A 212 -0.30 -21.02 4.09
N LYS A 213 -0.54 -20.45 2.91
CA LYS A 213 0.11 -20.87 1.66
C LYS A 213 1.62 -20.59 1.70
N ARG A 214 2.01 -19.44 2.24
CA ARG A 214 3.41 -19.05 2.40
C ARG A 214 4.14 -20.01 3.34
N THR A 215 3.61 -20.31 4.52
CA THR A 215 4.24 -21.24 5.48
C THR A 215 4.41 -22.65 4.87
N ALA A 216 3.44 -23.10 4.06
CA ALA A 216 3.56 -24.36 3.35
C ALA A 216 4.69 -24.33 2.30
N ALA A 217 4.82 -23.24 1.54
CA ALA A 217 5.90 -23.06 0.57
C ALA A 217 7.28 -22.93 1.24
N GLU A 218 7.38 -22.18 2.35
CA GLU A 218 8.62 -22.09 3.15
C GLU A 218 9.10 -23.46 3.62
N ARG A 219 8.20 -24.29 4.16
CA ARG A 219 8.54 -25.65 4.61
C ARG A 219 9.04 -26.55 3.46
N ARG A 220 8.40 -26.47 2.27
CA ARG A 220 8.84 -27.21 1.09
C ARG A 220 10.24 -26.81 0.64
N MET A 221 10.50 -25.48 0.59
CA MET A 221 11.83 -24.97 0.19
C MET A 221 12.92 -25.38 1.18
N LEU A 222 12.64 -25.33 2.49
CA LEU A 222 13.59 -25.77 3.53
C LEU A 222 13.83 -27.26 3.47
N ALA A 223 12.79 -28.07 3.23
CA ALA A 223 12.94 -29.53 3.07
C ALA A 223 13.77 -29.88 1.83
N ALA A 224 13.61 -29.16 0.71
CA ALA A 224 14.38 -29.32 -0.50
C ALA A 224 15.85 -28.88 -0.39
N SER A 225 16.16 -27.99 0.55
CA SER A 225 17.53 -27.51 0.81
C SER A 225 18.24 -28.26 1.94
N ALA A 226 17.56 -29.22 2.63
CA ALA A 226 18.19 -30.04 3.64
C ALA A 226 19.21 -30.99 2.95
N PRO A 227 20.46 -31.08 3.43
CA PRO A 227 21.43 -32.03 2.90
C PRO A 227 20.89 -33.45 3.10
N GLU A 228 20.99 -34.30 2.06
CA GLU A 228 20.76 -35.72 2.22
C GLU A 228 21.71 -36.23 3.32
N LEU A 229 21.16 -36.73 4.41
CA LEU A 229 21.96 -37.42 5.42
C LEU A 229 22.65 -38.58 4.71
N PRO A 230 23.99 -38.76 4.88
CA PRO A 230 24.68 -39.92 4.35
C PRO A 230 23.97 -41.14 4.85
N GLY A 231 23.58 -41.98 3.91
CA GLY A 231 22.95 -43.28 4.23
C GLY A 231 23.79 -44.05 5.27
N PRO A 232 23.18 -44.96 6.06
CA PRO A 232 23.92 -45.75 7.03
C PRO A 232 25.09 -46.43 6.32
N SER A 233 26.31 -46.11 6.75
CA SER A 233 27.53 -46.76 6.30
C SER A 233 27.34 -48.26 6.40
N ALA A 234 27.53 -48.99 5.28
CA ALA A 234 27.50 -50.43 5.29
C ALA A 234 28.41 -50.96 6.42
N PRO A 235 28.00 -51.99 7.14
CA PRO A 235 28.82 -52.56 8.20
C PRO A 235 30.17 -52.98 7.61
N GLU A 236 31.26 -52.45 8.16
CA GLU A 236 32.61 -52.95 7.86
C GLU A 236 32.67 -54.43 8.12
N GLU A 237 32.82 -55.22 7.06
CA GLU A 237 33.16 -56.64 7.20
C GLU A 237 34.52 -56.73 7.93
N SER A 238 34.49 -57.19 9.17
CA SER A 238 35.67 -57.52 9.96
C SER A 238 36.44 -58.61 9.22
N PRO A 239 37.74 -58.41 8.91
CA PRO A 239 38.55 -59.51 8.33
C PRO A 239 38.69 -60.60 9.35
N ALA A 240 38.16 -61.78 9.02
CA ALA A 240 38.40 -63.04 9.75
C ALA A 240 39.89 -63.40 9.70
N HIS A 241 40.53 -63.31 10.87
CA HIS A 241 41.84 -63.89 11.05
C HIS A 241 41.70 -65.41 11.10
N GLY A 242 42.26 -66.08 10.08
CA GLY A 242 42.63 -67.49 10.06
C GLY A 242 44.15 -67.66 10.10
#